data_49e120f8626b405273a5303956f27e5b
#
_entry.id   49e120f8626b405273a5303956f27e5b
#
_cell.length_a   1.000
_cell.length_b   1.000
_cell.length_c   1.000
_cell.angle_alpha   90.00
_cell.angle_beta   90.00
_cell.angle_gamma   90.00
#
_symmetry.space_group_name_H-M   'P 1'
#
loop_
_entity.id
_entity.type
_entity.pdbx_description
1 polymer ?
#
loop_
_entity_poly.entity_id
_entity_poly.type
_entity_poly.pdbx_seq_one_letter_code
_entity_poly.pdbx_strand_id
1 'polypeptide(L)'
;MKLMTMTQVTVDGVMQGNGGASDEDRKNGFVRGGWALGKGDNETHAFINQTYQRADVFLLGRRTYELFAGSWGSLTEQDVPGWEPVMRALNTQPKYVASTTLTDPAWSGTTVLPDDLATAIRGLKAKPGGELQVHGSGTLTRWLLENDLIDEMTLIVVPVILGQGARLFPATGPDLALDLVESRVDSKGVTIQVFRPAGRPQYATA
;
A
#
# COMPACT_ATOMS: atom_id res chain seq x y z
N MET A 1 -3.00 -0.94 -17.81
CA MET A 1 -2.15 -1.29 -16.65
C MET A 1 -2.93 -2.14 -15.67
N LYS A 2 -2.27 -3.07 -14.96
CA LYS A 2 -2.83 -3.84 -13.84
C LYS A 2 -2.76 -3.00 -12.57
N LEU A 3 -3.87 -2.83 -11.85
CA LEU A 3 -3.87 -2.16 -10.55
C LEU A 3 -3.59 -3.18 -9.45
N MET A 4 -2.48 -3.00 -8.77
CA MET A 4 -2.10 -3.86 -7.65
C MET A 4 -1.92 -3.05 -6.36
N THR A 5 -2.23 -3.65 -5.23
CA THR A 5 -1.95 -3.08 -3.92
C THR A 5 -0.92 -3.91 -3.17
N MET A 6 -0.04 -3.28 -2.40
CA MET A 6 0.84 -3.96 -1.46
C MET A 6 0.78 -3.26 -0.11
N THR A 7 0.41 -3.99 0.93
CA THR A 7 0.27 -3.43 2.28
C THR A 7 0.90 -4.36 3.31
N GLN A 8 1.76 -3.78 4.15
CA GLN A 8 2.23 -4.46 5.35
C GLN A 8 1.16 -4.36 6.43
N VAL A 9 0.86 -5.48 7.06
CA VAL A 9 -0.12 -5.58 8.15
C VAL A 9 0.41 -6.45 9.28
N THR A 10 -0.10 -6.22 10.47
CA THR A 10 0.09 -7.13 11.61
C THR A 10 -0.87 -8.31 11.55
N VAL A 11 -0.71 -9.33 12.39
CA VAL A 11 -1.62 -10.48 12.50
C VAL A 11 -3.05 -10.04 12.83
N ASP A 12 -3.22 -8.96 13.61
CA ASP A 12 -4.53 -8.36 13.90
C ASP A 12 -4.96 -7.29 12.89
N GLY A 13 -4.29 -7.23 11.72
CA GLY A 13 -4.69 -6.42 10.56
C GLY A 13 -4.35 -4.92 10.64
N VAL A 14 -3.57 -4.48 11.63
CA VAL A 14 -3.15 -3.09 11.75
C VAL A 14 -2.12 -2.76 10.67
N MET A 15 -2.32 -1.66 9.94
CA MET A 15 -1.41 -1.16 8.92
C MET A 15 -0.72 0.17 9.32
N GLN A 16 -1.23 0.84 10.35
CA GLN A 16 -0.75 2.15 10.78
C GLN A 16 0.67 2.05 11.32
N GLY A 17 1.53 2.98 10.88
CA GLY A 17 2.84 3.20 11.48
C GLY A 17 3.84 2.05 11.29
N ASN A 18 3.78 1.28 10.21
CA ASN A 18 4.70 0.17 9.94
C ASN A 18 6.18 0.57 10.02
N GLY A 19 6.55 1.72 9.43
CA GLY A 19 7.90 2.30 9.48
C GLY A 19 8.12 3.31 10.62
N GLY A 20 7.09 3.63 11.41
CA GLY A 20 7.15 4.58 12.50
C GLY A 20 5.82 5.30 12.72
N ALA A 21 5.57 5.77 13.93
CA ALA A 21 4.45 6.63 14.22
C ALA A 21 4.82 8.07 13.84
N SER A 22 3.97 8.75 13.06
CA SER A 22 4.10 10.17 12.79
C SER A 22 3.79 11.01 14.04
N ASP A 23 4.09 12.31 14.00
CA ASP A 23 3.71 13.21 15.09
C ASP A 23 2.20 13.30 15.25
N GLU A 24 1.46 13.24 14.12
CA GLU A 24 0.00 13.19 14.15
C GLU A 24 -0.51 11.88 14.77
N ASP A 25 0.10 10.74 14.45
CA ASP A 25 -0.24 9.47 15.05
C ASP A 25 -0.06 9.52 16.58
N ARG A 26 1.07 10.06 17.04
CA ARG A 26 1.37 10.22 18.48
C ARG A 26 0.38 11.16 19.16
N LYS A 27 0.04 12.29 18.54
CA LYS A 27 -0.99 13.23 19.06
C LYS A 27 -2.36 12.58 19.19
N ASN A 28 -2.68 11.63 18.29
CA ASN A 28 -3.91 10.85 18.30
C ASN A 28 -3.82 9.57 19.17
N GLY A 29 -2.78 9.44 19.98
CA GLY A 29 -2.61 8.34 20.95
C GLY A 29 -2.04 7.05 20.37
N PHE A 30 -1.63 7.00 19.10
CA PHE A 30 -0.98 5.83 18.54
C PHE A 30 0.54 5.91 18.76
N VAL A 31 1.06 5.01 19.58
CA VAL A 31 2.49 4.99 20.00
C VAL A 31 3.24 3.73 19.57
N ARG A 32 2.56 2.76 18.94
CA ARG A 32 3.11 1.44 18.60
C ARG A 32 3.62 1.37 17.16
N GLY A 33 4.27 2.47 16.69
CA GLY A 33 4.86 2.53 15.35
C GLY A 33 6.21 1.82 15.24
N GLY A 34 6.68 1.58 13.99
CA GLY A 34 7.95 0.93 13.70
C GLY A 34 7.93 -0.60 13.82
N TRP A 35 6.75 -1.18 13.92
CA TRP A 35 6.57 -2.62 14.16
C TRP A 35 7.03 -3.52 13.01
N ALA A 36 7.21 -2.99 11.80
CA ALA A 36 7.73 -3.75 10.65
C ALA A 36 9.24 -3.64 10.48
N LEU A 37 9.90 -2.68 11.18
CA LEU A 37 11.33 -2.44 11.02
C LEU A 37 12.15 -3.66 11.44
N GLY A 38 13.02 -4.14 10.54
CA GLY A 38 13.91 -5.28 10.79
C GLY A 38 13.19 -6.64 10.96
N LYS A 39 11.89 -6.71 10.69
CA LYS A 39 11.13 -7.96 10.85
C LYS A 39 11.27 -8.91 9.67
N GLY A 40 11.32 -8.40 8.44
CA GLY A 40 11.58 -9.22 7.26
C GLY A 40 13.05 -9.64 7.16
N ASP A 41 13.31 -10.71 6.44
CA ASP A 41 14.65 -11.13 6.02
C ASP A 41 14.97 -10.66 4.59
N ASN A 42 16.06 -11.18 4.03
CA ASN A 42 16.49 -10.82 2.68
C ASN A 42 15.47 -11.20 1.58
N GLU A 43 14.67 -12.25 1.78
CA GLU A 43 13.63 -12.68 0.84
C GLU A 43 12.48 -11.67 0.82
N THR A 44 11.99 -11.27 2.00
CA THR A 44 10.97 -10.22 2.13
C THR A 44 11.48 -8.89 1.56
N HIS A 45 12.72 -8.49 1.83
CA HIS A 45 13.32 -7.26 1.28
C HIS A 45 13.44 -7.33 -0.25
N ALA A 46 13.90 -8.47 -0.79
CA ALA A 46 14.01 -8.65 -2.23
C ALA A 46 12.63 -8.59 -2.91
N PHE A 47 11.60 -9.21 -2.31
CA PHE A 47 10.23 -9.14 -2.82
C PHE A 47 9.70 -7.71 -2.89
N ILE A 48 9.88 -6.92 -1.83
CA ILE A 48 9.46 -5.53 -1.79
C ILE A 48 10.20 -4.71 -2.87
N ASN A 49 11.53 -4.79 -2.92
CA ASN A 49 12.34 -4.09 -3.90
C ASN A 49 11.92 -4.41 -5.35
N GLN A 50 11.74 -5.70 -5.67
CA GLN A 50 11.30 -6.16 -6.99
C GLN A 50 9.88 -5.66 -7.32
N THR A 51 9.00 -5.59 -6.33
CA THR A 51 7.66 -5.05 -6.52
C THR A 51 7.73 -3.58 -6.92
N TYR A 52 8.45 -2.75 -6.17
CA TYR A 52 8.60 -1.33 -6.53
C TYR A 52 9.27 -1.12 -7.91
N GLN A 53 10.24 -1.97 -8.28
CA GLN A 53 10.90 -1.90 -9.60
C GLN A 53 9.94 -2.16 -10.78
N ARG A 54 8.84 -2.89 -10.57
CA ARG A 54 7.82 -3.14 -11.61
C ARG A 54 6.80 -2.03 -11.73
N ALA A 55 6.82 -1.03 -10.84
CA ALA A 55 5.88 0.08 -10.90
C ALA A 55 6.13 0.96 -12.13
N ASP A 56 5.11 1.14 -12.96
CA ASP A 56 5.12 2.18 -13.99
C ASP A 56 4.51 3.49 -13.45
N VAL A 57 3.59 3.36 -12.49
CA VAL A 57 2.83 4.49 -11.93
C VAL A 57 2.46 4.18 -10.47
N PHE A 58 2.49 5.19 -9.61
CA PHE A 58 1.95 5.11 -8.25
C PHE A 58 0.61 5.84 -8.13
N LEU A 59 -0.32 5.23 -7.38
CA LEU A 59 -1.58 5.83 -6.96
C LEU A 59 -1.61 5.90 -5.43
N LEU A 60 -1.69 7.10 -4.90
CA LEU A 60 -1.56 7.37 -3.46
C LEU A 60 -2.80 8.10 -2.94
N GLY A 61 -3.21 7.81 -1.72
CA GLY A 61 -4.07 8.71 -0.96
C GLY A 61 -3.25 9.87 -0.38
N ARG A 62 -3.89 11.01 -0.11
CA ARG A 62 -3.21 12.23 0.35
C ARG A 62 -2.25 11.98 1.52
N ARG A 63 -2.70 11.33 2.59
CA ARG A 63 -1.86 11.07 3.77
C ARG A 63 -0.61 10.25 3.46
N THR A 64 -0.75 9.22 2.63
CA THR A 64 0.41 8.42 2.19
C THR A 64 1.33 9.22 1.31
N TYR A 65 0.79 10.05 0.41
CA TYR A 65 1.57 10.98 -0.39
C TYR A 65 2.40 11.92 0.48
N GLU A 66 1.79 12.58 1.47
CA GLU A 66 2.47 13.51 2.37
C GLU A 66 3.57 12.82 3.19
N LEU A 67 3.32 11.60 3.69
CA LEU A 67 4.30 10.80 4.40
C LEU A 67 5.49 10.40 3.50
N PHE A 68 5.20 9.94 2.29
CA PHE A 68 6.24 9.50 1.35
C PHE A 68 7.04 10.67 0.78
N ALA A 69 6.40 11.79 0.48
CA ALA A 69 7.08 13.01 0.04
C ALA A 69 8.02 13.54 1.11
N GLY A 70 7.59 13.53 2.37
CA GLY A 70 8.40 13.97 3.51
C GLY A 70 9.51 13.01 3.94
N SER A 71 9.46 11.74 3.51
CA SER A 71 10.49 10.73 3.78
C SER A 71 11.27 10.40 2.50
N TRP A 72 10.75 9.49 1.68
CA TRP A 72 11.41 9.02 0.45
C TRP A 72 11.74 10.13 -0.56
N GLY A 73 10.92 11.18 -0.61
CA GLY A 73 11.13 12.32 -1.50
C GLY A 73 12.35 13.18 -1.18
N SER A 74 12.85 13.12 0.06
CA SER A 74 14.00 13.89 0.55
C SER A 74 15.28 13.06 0.72
N LEU A 75 15.22 11.73 0.56
CA LEU A 75 16.33 10.82 0.75
C LEU A 75 17.16 10.66 -0.53
N THR A 76 18.45 10.36 -0.36
CA THR A 76 19.38 9.93 -1.42
C THR A 76 19.64 8.42 -1.33
N GLU A 77 20.25 7.84 -2.36
CA GLU A 77 20.59 6.40 -2.35
C GLU A 77 21.50 6.03 -1.17
N GLN A 78 22.34 6.95 -0.71
CA GLN A 78 23.25 6.74 0.42
C GLN A 78 22.53 6.65 1.79
N ASP A 79 21.35 7.25 1.87
CA ASP A 79 20.56 7.28 3.12
C ASP A 79 19.75 5.99 3.33
N VAL A 80 19.60 5.15 2.29
CA VAL A 80 18.69 4.00 2.29
C VAL A 80 19.36 2.71 1.79
N PRO A 81 20.49 2.27 2.38
CA PRO A 81 21.20 1.08 1.92
C PRO A 81 20.29 -0.16 1.92
N GLY A 82 20.16 -0.80 0.74
CA GLY A 82 19.28 -1.94 0.51
C GLY A 82 17.85 -1.58 0.11
N TRP A 83 17.47 -0.29 0.10
CA TRP A 83 16.16 0.22 -0.32
C TRP A 83 16.24 1.19 -1.51
N GLU A 84 17.41 1.26 -2.15
CA GLU A 84 17.64 2.13 -3.31
C GLU A 84 16.62 1.90 -4.44
N PRO A 85 16.18 0.65 -4.74
CA PRO A 85 15.17 0.41 -5.76
C PRO A 85 13.81 1.05 -5.41
N VAL A 86 13.39 1.00 -4.16
CA VAL A 86 12.16 1.63 -3.67
C VAL A 86 12.25 3.14 -3.82
N MET A 87 13.32 3.73 -3.30
CA MET A 87 13.55 5.17 -3.36
C MET A 87 13.59 5.67 -4.81
N ARG A 88 14.32 4.99 -5.68
CA ARG A 88 14.42 5.33 -7.10
C ARG A 88 13.07 5.26 -7.79
N ALA A 89 12.31 4.17 -7.62
CA ALA A 89 10.98 4.04 -8.20
C ALA A 89 10.04 5.16 -7.76
N LEU A 90 9.96 5.45 -6.47
CA LEU A 90 9.10 6.49 -5.91
C LEU A 90 9.47 7.90 -6.43
N ASN A 91 10.76 8.19 -6.67
CA ASN A 91 11.19 9.51 -7.12
C ASN A 91 11.16 9.69 -8.65
N THR A 92 11.22 8.60 -9.44
CA THR A 92 11.25 8.69 -10.90
C THR A 92 9.91 8.42 -11.57
N GLN A 93 9.07 7.54 -11.01
CA GLN A 93 7.81 7.18 -11.63
C GLN A 93 6.71 8.24 -11.39
N PRO A 94 5.77 8.42 -12.35
CA PRO A 94 4.61 9.28 -12.17
C PRO A 94 3.78 8.87 -10.95
N LYS A 95 3.26 9.86 -10.24
CA LYS A 95 2.43 9.70 -9.07
C LYS A 95 1.08 10.37 -9.28
N TYR A 96 -0.01 9.65 -9.01
CA TYR A 96 -1.36 10.18 -8.96
C TYR A 96 -1.85 10.18 -7.53
N VAL A 97 -2.50 11.27 -7.11
CA VAL A 97 -3.01 11.41 -5.74
C VAL A 97 -4.52 11.54 -5.74
N ALA A 98 -5.19 10.62 -5.06
CA ALA A 98 -6.61 10.69 -4.79
C ALA A 98 -6.84 11.63 -3.60
N SER A 99 -7.24 12.89 -3.88
CA SER A 99 -7.46 13.92 -2.86
C SER A 99 -8.35 15.02 -3.39
N THR A 100 -9.29 15.47 -2.56
CA THR A 100 -10.14 16.66 -2.80
C THR A 100 -9.56 17.92 -2.15
N THR A 101 -8.46 17.81 -1.40
CA THR A 101 -7.93 18.93 -0.59
C THR A 101 -6.45 19.23 -0.87
N LEU A 102 -5.74 18.39 -1.61
CA LEU A 102 -4.38 18.66 -2.05
C LEU A 102 -4.42 19.51 -3.33
N THR A 103 -3.92 20.73 -3.27
CA THR A 103 -3.98 21.69 -4.38
C THR A 103 -2.63 21.92 -5.06
N ASP A 104 -1.54 21.78 -4.32
CA ASP A 104 -0.17 22.07 -4.82
C ASP A 104 0.80 20.96 -4.39
N PRO A 105 0.89 19.85 -5.15
CA PRO A 105 1.79 18.75 -4.82
C PRO A 105 3.25 19.11 -5.15
N ALA A 106 4.10 19.23 -4.13
CA ALA A 106 5.50 19.61 -4.28
C ALA A 106 6.41 18.47 -4.79
N TRP A 107 6.03 17.21 -4.59
CA TRP A 107 6.86 16.07 -5.03
C TRP A 107 6.78 15.89 -6.54
N SER A 108 7.92 15.93 -7.21
CA SER A 108 8.01 15.89 -8.67
C SER A 108 7.26 14.72 -9.31
N GLY A 109 6.67 14.95 -10.48
CA GLY A 109 5.90 13.93 -11.22
C GLY A 109 4.55 13.59 -10.59
N THR A 110 4.00 14.46 -9.74
CA THR A 110 2.71 14.26 -9.07
C THR A 110 1.57 14.97 -9.80
N THR A 111 0.45 14.26 -9.95
CA THR A 111 -0.82 14.78 -10.47
C THR A 111 -1.93 14.45 -9.49
N VAL A 112 -2.72 15.46 -9.09
CA VAL A 112 -3.93 15.24 -8.29
C VAL A 112 -5.05 14.78 -9.22
N LEU A 113 -5.74 13.69 -8.85
CA LEU A 113 -6.86 13.17 -9.65
C LEU A 113 -8.14 14.03 -9.46
N PRO A 114 -9.00 14.10 -10.49
CA PRO A 114 -10.29 14.82 -10.41
C PRO A 114 -11.28 14.10 -9.48
N ASP A 115 -12.39 14.78 -9.17
CA ASP A 115 -13.42 14.28 -8.25
C ASP A 115 -14.07 12.97 -8.71
N ASP A 116 -14.26 12.76 -10.03
CA ASP A 116 -14.66 11.45 -10.55
C ASP A 116 -13.48 10.48 -10.57
N LEU A 117 -13.14 10.06 -9.36
CA LEU A 117 -11.98 9.20 -9.11
C LEU A 117 -12.11 7.84 -9.81
N ALA A 118 -13.32 7.26 -9.88
CA ALA A 118 -13.52 5.96 -10.51
C ALA A 118 -13.23 6.01 -12.01
N THR A 119 -13.74 6.99 -12.70
CA THR A 119 -13.46 7.19 -14.14
C THR A 119 -11.98 7.51 -14.38
N ALA A 120 -11.38 8.36 -13.56
CA ALA A 120 -9.95 8.68 -13.67
C ALA A 120 -9.06 7.43 -13.53
N ILE A 121 -9.33 6.57 -12.53
CA ILE A 121 -8.54 5.34 -12.32
C ILE A 121 -8.80 4.32 -13.43
N ARG A 122 -10.04 4.14 -13.90
CA ARG A 122 -10.33 3.29 -15.08
C ARG A 122 -9.57 3.79 -16.31
N GLY A 123 -9.49 5.11 -16.49
CA GLY A 123 -8.70 5.73 -17.55
C GLY A 123 -7.19 5.43 -17.42
N LEU A 124 -6.64 5.43 -16.20
CA LEU A 124 -5.26 5.01 -15.96
C LEU A 124 -5.06 3.52 -16.26
N LYS A 125 -5.95 2.64 -15.81
CA LYS A 125 -5.90 1.20 -16.09
C LYS A 125 -5.95 0.89 -17.58
N ALA A 126 -6.69 1.67 -18.36
CA ALA A 126 -6.81 1.51 -19.81
C ALA A 126 -5.55 1.92 -20.60
N LYS A 127 -4.62 2.67 -19.99
CA LYS A 127 -3.35 3.02 -20.65
C LYS A 127 -2.45 1.80 -20.82
N PRO A 128 -1.61 1.75 -21.88
CA PRO A 128 -0.57 0.75 -21.98
C PRO A 128 0.42 0.88 -20.81
N GLY A 129 1.04 -0.23 -20.41
CA GLY A 129 1.98 -0.30 -19.29
C GLY A 129 1.76 -1.53 -18.42
N GLY A 130 2.64 -1.77 -17.47
CA GLY A 130 2.60 -2.90 -16.54
C GLY A 130 1.73 -2.63 -15.33
N GLU A 131 2.31 -2.04 -14.28
CA GLU A 131 1.68 -1.94 -12.97
C GLU A 131 1.37 -0.50 -12.52
N LEU A 132 0.11 -0.26 -12.16
CA LEU A 132 -0.35 0.87 -11.37
C LEU A 132 -0.38 0.42 -9.90
N GLN A 133 0.56 0.91 -9.09
CA GLN A 133 0.77 0.40 -7.74
C GLN A 133 0.22 1.33 -6.66
N VAL A 134 -0.41 0.72 -5.65
CA VAL A 134 -0.91 1.38 -4.43
C VAL A 134 -0.18 0.80 -3.21
N HIS A 135 0.57 1.65 -2.51
CA HIS A 135 1.28 1.26 -1.30
C HIS A 135 0.71 2.00 -0.09
N GLY A 136 0.13 1.25 0.83
CA GLY A 136 -0.58 1.86 1.95
C GLY A 136 -1.88 2.55 1.51
N SER A 137 -2.30 3.64 2.22
CA SER A 137 -3.57 4.33 2.00
C SER A 137 -4.78 3.42 2.22
N GLY A 138 -4.96 2.92 3.45
CA GLY A 138 -6.05 1.97 3.75
C GLY A 138 -7.43 2.45 3.30
N THR A 139 -7.72 3.75 3.43
CA THR A 139 -8.98 4.33 2.93
C THR A 139 -9.10 4.21 1.41
N LEU A 140 -8.02 4.50 0.67
CA LEU A 140 -8.02 4.35 -0.78
C LEU A 140 -8.15 2.87 -1.18
N THR A 141 -7.41 1.97 -0.54
CA THR A 141 -7.48 0.52 -0.82
C THR A 141 -8.88 -0.02 -0.62
N ARG A 142 -9.56 0.34 0.47
CA ARG A 142 -10.95 -0.06 0.71
C ARG A 142 -11.90 0.48 -0.36
N TRP A 143 -11.77 1.77 -0.68
CA TRP A 143 -12.57 2.39 -1.74
C TRP A 143 -12.34 1.71 -3.10
N LEU A 144 -11.10 1.34 -3.42
CA LEU A 144 -10.77 0.60 -4.65
C LEU A 144 -11.42 -0.79 -4.68
N LEU A 145 -11.46 -1.49 -3.54
CA LEU A 145 -12.16 -2.78 -3.40
C LEU A 145 -13.67 -2.62 -3.59
N GLU A 146 -14.27 -1.60 -2.98
CA GLU A 146 -15.71 -1.31 -3.11
C GLU A 146 -16.14 -0.98 -4.55
N ASN A 147 -15.21 -0.50 -5.38
CA ASN A 147 -15.44 -0.12 -6.77
C ASN A 147 -14.91 -1.15 -7.79
N ASP A 148 -14.53 -2.34 -7.35
CA ASP A 148 -14.01 -3.45 -8.18
C ASP A 148 -12.83 -3.02 -9.07
N LEU A 149 -11.91 -2.20 -8.54
CA LEU A 149 -10.79 -1.63 -9.29
C LEU A 149 -9.48 -2.36 -9.09
N ILE A 150 -9.35 -3.19 -8.04
CA ILE A 150 -8.12 -3.93 -7.74
C ILE A 150 -8.07 -5.22 -8.56
N ASP A 151 -6.97 -5.43 -9.26
CA ASP A 151 -6.70 -6.67 -10.00
C ASP A 151 -5.90 -7.67 -9.15
N GLU A 152 -5.05 -7.17 -8.25
CA GLU A 152 -4.23 -8.01 -7.36
C GLU A 152 -3.92 -7.29 -6.06
N MET A 153 -3.92 -8.02 -4.96
CA MET A 153 -3.63 -7.51 -3.62
C MET A 153 -2.55 -8.35 -2.96
N THR A 154 -1.47 -7.69 -2.53
CA THR A 154 -0.41 -8.31 -1.74
C THR A 154 -0.51 -7.87 -0.29
N LEU A 155 -0.57 -8.84 0.61
CA LEU A 155 -0.45 -8.64 2.05
C LEU A 155 0.91 -9.17 2.53
N ILE A 156 1.66 -8.32 3.22
CA ILE A 156 2.87 -8.72 3.94
C ILE A 156 2.51 -8.73 5.42
N VAL A 157 2.28 -9.93 5.97
CA VAL A 157 1.82 -10.08 7.35
C VAL A 157 3.03 -10.27 8.26
N VAL A 158 3.27 -9.29 9.10
CA VAL A 158 4.34 -9.33 10.12
C VAL A 158 3.81 -10.05 11.37
N PRO A 159 4.55 -11.01 11.94
CA PRO A 159 4.10 -11.82 13.07
C PRO A 159 4.09 -11.04 14.40
N VAL A 160 3.21 -10.05 14.49
CA VAL A 160 2.98 -9.21 15.67
C VAL A 160 1.50 -8.89 15.82
N ILE A 161 1.01 -8.80 17.05
CA ILE A 161 -0.31 -8.30 17.43
C ILE A 161 -0.10 -6.96 18.14
N LEU A 162 -0.73 -5.89 17.65
CA LEU A 162 -0.63 -4.57 18.26
C LEU A 162 -1.81 -4.23 19.17
N GLY A 163 -3.02 -4.66 18.83
CA GLY A 163 -4.24 -4.31 19.56
C GLY A 163 -4.61 -2.83 19.52
N GLN A 164 -3.89 -2.02 18.73
CA GLN A 164 -4.09 -0.58 18.58
C GLN A 164 -3.75 -0.15 17.16
N GLY A 165 -4.43 0.88 16.65
CA GLY A 165 -4.13 1.48 15.36
C GLY A 165 -5.16 1.16 14.27
N ALA A 166 -5.04 1.86 13.14
CA ALA A 166 -5.92 1.68 11.99
C ALA A 166 -5.63 0.35 11.29
N ARG A 167 -6.69 -0.43 11.09
CA ARG A 167 -6.64 -1.71 10.35
C ARG A 167 -6.91 -1.48 8.86
N LEU A 168 -6.31 -2.33 8.03
CA LEU A 168 -6.60 -2.35 6.59
C LEU A 168 -8.06 -2.69 6.34
N PHE A 169 -8.55 -3.75 6.99
CA PHE A 169 -9.96 -4.16 6.95
C PHE A 169 -10.61 -3.84 8.32
N PRO A 170 -11.50 -2.83 8.38
CA PRO A 170 -12.21 -2.49 9.61
C PRO A 170 -13.28 -3.55 9.93
N ALA A 171 -13.92 -3.42 11.09
CA ALA A 171 -14.94 -4.36 11.54
C ALA A 171 -16.21 -4.39 10.65
N THR A 172 -16.40 -3.36 9.82
CA THR A 172 -17.53 -3.25 8.89
C THR A 172 -17.00 -2.86 7.51
N GLY A 173 -17.57 -3.42 6.45
CA GLY A 173 -17.18 -3.15 5.06
C GLY A 173 -17.77 -4.20 4.13
N PRO A 174 -17.53 -4.08 2.83
CA PRO A 174 -17.96 -5.08 1.88
C PRO A 174 -17.21 -6.40 2.12
N ASP A 175 -17.91 -7.50 1.97
CA ASP A 175 -17.33 -8.82 1.89
C ASP A 175 -16.75 -9.07 0.50
N LEU A 176 -15.65 -9.82 0.43
CA LEU A 176 -14.97 -10.15 -0.82
C LEU A 176 -14.29 -11.52 -0.70
N ALA A 177 -14.56 -12.41 -1.64
CA ALA A 177 -13.81 -13.65 -1.78
C ALA A 177 -12.48 -13.36 -2.47
N LEU A 178 -11.45 -14.09 -2.07
CA LEU A 178 -10.09 -13.93 -2.59
C LEU A 178 -9.54 -15.28 -3.03
N ASP A 179 -8.99 -15.34 -4.24
CA ASP A 179 -8.19 -16.47 -4.70
C ASP A 179 -6.72 -16.22 -4.33
N LEU A 180 -6.11 -17.17 -3.63
CA LEU A 180 -4.69 -17.13 -3.33
C LEU A 180 -3.89 -17.48 -4.59
N VAL A 181 -3.06 -16.55 -5.04
CA VAL A 181 -2.18 -16.71 -6.21
C VAL A 181 -0.81 -17.21 -5.81
N GLU A 182 -0.27 -16.65 -4.71
CA GLU A 182 1.06 -16.96 -4.22
C GLU A 182 1.11 -16.79 -2.70
N SER A 183 1.88 -17.65 -2.03
CA SER A 183 2.18 -17.52 -0.60
C SER A 183 3.63 -17.89 -0.33
N ARG A 184 4.32 -17.07 0.44
CA ARG A 184 5.69 -17.30 0.92
C ARG A 184 5.75 -17.02 2.42
N VAL A 185 6.70 -17.66 3.09
CA VAL A 185 7.03 -17.40 4.51
C VAL A 185 8.55 -17.25 4.59
N ASP A 186 9.00 -16.10 5.08
CA ASP A 186 10.43 -15.87 5.29
C ASP A 186 10.96 -16.53 6.58
N SER A 187 12.28 -16.53 6.76
CA SER A 187 12.93 -17.17 7.90
C SER A 187 12.59 -16.53 9.26
N LYS A 188 12.01 -15.32 9.27
CA LYS A 188 11.55 -14.60 10.46
C LYS A 188 10.05 -14.72 10.71
N GLY A 189 9.33 -15.51 9.89
CA GLY A 189 7.90 -15.72 10.01
C GLY A 189 7.03 -14.65 9.39
N VAL A 190 7.60 -13.71 8.62
CA VAL A 190 6.81 -12.79 7.79
C VAL A 190 6.21 -13.57 6.65
N THR A 191 4.90 -13.44 6.43
CA THR A 191 4.22 -14.08 5.30
C THR A 191 3.89 -13.06 4.23
N ILE A 192 4.13 -13.43 2.97
CA ILE A 192 3.76 -12.67 1.80
C ILE A 192 2.66 -13.45 1.09
N GLN A 193 1.51 -12.84 0.93
CA GLN A 193 0.35 -13.47 0.29
C GLN A 193 -0.16 -12.57 -0.83
N VAL A 194 -0.27 -13.14 -2.03
CA VAL A 194 -0.79 -12.46 -3.21
C VAL A 194 -2.16 -13.02 -3.53
N PHE A 195 -3.15 -12.15 -3.64
CA PHE A 195 -4.55 -12.51 -3.87
C PHE A 195 -5.10 -11.83 -5.11
N ARG A 196 -6.12 -12.45 -5.71
CA ARG A 196 -7.01 -11.81 -6.68
C ARG A 196 -8.43 -11.77 -6.15
N PRO A 197 -9.17 -10.67 -6.36
CA PRO A 197 -10.60 -10.63 -6.09
C PRO A 197 -11.34 -11.73 -6.85
N ALA A 198 -12.20 -12.48 -6.15
CA ALA A 198 -12.98 -13.61 -6.67
C ALA A 198 -14.51 -13.41 -6.52
N GLY A 199 -14.96 -12.15 -6.44
CA GLY A 199 -16.36 -11.80 -6.29
C GLY A 199 -16.87 -11.90 -4.86
N ARG A 200 -18.15 -12.14 -4.68
CA ARG A 200 -18.77 -12.24 -3.34
C ARG A 200 -18.62 -13.64 -2.76
N PRO A 201 -18.28 -13.77 -1.47
CA PRO A 201 -18.19 -15.06 -0.82
C PRO A 201 -19.60 -15.70 -0.73
N GLN A 202 -19.63 -17.01 -0.76
CA GLN A 202 -20.84 -17.77 -0.50
C GLN A 202 -20.85 -18.22 0.96
N TYR A 203 -21.93 -17.91 1.66
CA TYR A 203 -22.11 -18.31 3.05
C TYR A 203 -23.01 -19.54 3.14
N ALA A 204 -22.64 -20.49 3.99
CA ALA A 204 -23.54 -21.59 4.31
C ALA A 204 -24.77 -21.01 5.03
N THR A 205 -25.96 -21.28 4.51
CA THR A 205 -27.21 -21.02 5.22
C THR A 205 -27.40 -22.11 6.28
N ALA A 206 -27.52 -21.70 7.54
CA ALA A 206 -27.88 -22.64 8.63
C ALA A 206 -29.29 -23.20 8.46
#